data_7639e18551527d13011b584491f8f27e
#
_entry.id   7639e18551527d13011b584491f8f27e
#
_cell.length_a   1.000
_cell.length_b   1.000
_cell.length_c   1.000
_cell.angle_alpha   90.00
_cell.angle_beta   90.00
_cell.angle_gamma   90.00
#
_symmetry.space_group_name_H-M   'P 1'
#
loop_
_entity.id
_entity.type
_entity.pdbx_description
1 polymer ?
#
loop_
_entity_poly.entity_id
_entity_poly.type
_entity_poly.pdbx_seq_one_letter_code
_entity_poly.pdbx_strand_id
1 'polypeptide(L)'
;MFISFEGTEGVGKTTLIRKIHQHFEEQGKQVVLTREPGGTPLAEQIRSILLAVNHDENMSHDTELLLIYAARAQHLQQVILPALVSNKIVLSDRFTDASFAYQCSGRGLSQEKLQLLNQNFVSRMPEVTFWLDAPIELGMNRARERGALDRFEQEKLSFFTKVREGYETLWKSEPERIKRLDATQSPEQVFEQALQYLG
;
A
#
# COMPACT_ATOMS: atom_id res chain seq x y z
N MET A 1 -15.04 8.34 -2.89
CA MET A 1 -13.59 8.64 -3.03
C MET A 1 -12.79 7.45 -2.52
N PHE A 2 -11.76 7.04 -3.25
CA PHE A 2 -10.86 5.97 -2.85
C PHE A 2 -9.42 6.50 -2.79
N ILE A 3 -8.74 6.38 -1.65
CA ILE A 3 -7.39 6.86 -1.40
C ILE A 3 -6.51 5.69 -0.96
N SER A 4 -5.35 5.52 -1.56
CA SER A 4 -4.33 4.59 -1.09
C SER A 4 -3.12 5.30 -0.48
N PHE A 5 -2.46 4.61 0.43
CA PHE A 5 -1.26 5.10 1.12
C PHE A 5 -0.13 4.13 0.88
N GLU A 6 0.94 4.62 0.30
CA GLU A 6 2.05 3.85 -0.21
C GLU A 6 3.38 4.28 0.42
N GLY A 7 4.38 3.44 0.28
CA GLY A 7 5.72 3.67 0.81
C GLY A 7 6.26 2.43 1.52
N THR A 8 7.55 2.45 1.81
CA THR A 8 8.24 1.35 2.50
C THR A 8 7.79 1.21 3.96
N GLU A 9 8.37 0.30 4.70
CA GLU A 9 8.05 0.04 6.10
C GLU A 9 8.50 1.21 6.99
N GLY A 10 7.77 1.46 8.08
CA GLY A 10 8.14 2.47 9.09
C GLY A 10 8.04 3.93 8.68
N VAL A 11 7.57 4.26 7.46
CA VAL A 11 7.48 5.65 6.97
C VAL A 11 6.31 6.46 7.54
N GLY A 12 5.43 5.86 8.37
CA GLY A 12 4.36 6.59 9.04
C GLY A 12 2.97 6.49 8.40
N LYS A 13 2.75 5.57 7.46
CA LYS A 13 1.44 5.35 6.80
C LYS A 13 0.27 5.29 7.79
N THR A 14 0.35 4.42 8.77
CA THR A 14 -0.72 4.23 9.77
C THR A 14 -1.07 5.51 10.53
N THR A 15 -0.07 6.34 10.83
CA THR A 15 -0.26 7.62 11.51
C THR A 15 -1.01 8.60 10.61
N LEU A 16 -0.60 8.72 9.34
CA LEU A 16 -1.27 9.59 8.37
C LEU A 16 -2.70 9.13 8.10
N ILE A 17 -2.92 7.82 7.92
CA ILE A 17 -4.25 7.23 7.71
C ILE A 17 -5.20 7.62 8.86
N ARG A 18 -4.77 7.50 10.12
CA ARG A 18 -5.59 7.89 11.28
C ARG A 18 -5.95 9.37 11.27
N LYS A 19 -4.99 10.25 10.95
CA LYS A 19 -5.22 11.71 10.90
C LYS A 19 -6.23 12.06 9.79
N ILE A 20 -6.09 11.49 8.61
CA ILE A 20 -7.01 11.68 7.49
C ILE A 20 -8.39 11.09 7.80
N HIS A 21 -8.45 9.93 8.44
CA HIS A 21 -9.70 9.34 8.90
C HIS A 21 -10.45 10.30 9.82
N GLN A 22 -9.79 10.77 10.89
CA GLN A 22 -10.36 11.71 11.83
C GLN A 22 -10.84 12.99 11.14
N HIS A 23 -10.04 13.54 10.24
CA HIS A 23 -10.40 14.75 9.47
C HIS A 23 -11.71 14.57 8.69
N PHE A 24 -11.90 13.42 8.03
CA PHE A 24 -13.15 13.17 7.32
C PHE A 24 -14.34 12.88 8.26
N GLU A 25 -14.11 12.22 9.41
CA GLU A 25 -15.16 12.02 10.42
C GLU A 25 -15.64 13.35 11.01
N GLU A 26 -14.73 14.28 11.29
CA GLU A 26 -15.07 15.64 11.76
C GLU A 26 -15.90 16.43 10.74
N GLN A 27 -15.79 16.09 9.45
CA GLN A 27 -16.64 16.62 8.37
C GLN A 27 -17.96 15.84 8.20
N GLY A 28 -18.26 14.87 9.05
CA GLY A 28 -19.45 14.03 8.96
C GLY A 28 -19.42 13.00 7.82
N LYS A 29 -18.26 12.70 7.24
CA LYS A 29 -18.12 11.71 6.18
C LYS A 29 -18.03 10.30 6.75
N GLN A 30 -18.63 9.33 6.06
CA GLN A 30 -18.45 7.91 6.38
C GLN A 30 -17.17 7.39 5.74
N VAL A 31 -16.31 6.78 6.53
CA VAL A 31 -15.00 6.30 6.10
C VAL A 31 -14.87 4.80 6.35
N VAL A 32 -14.29 4.08 5.40
CA VAL A 32 -13.89 2.68 5.54
C VAL A 32 -12.36 2.63 5.55
N LEU A 33 -11.80 2.15 6.67
CA LEU A 33 -10.37 1.86 6.78
C LEU A 33 -10.12 0.42 6.37
N THR A 34 -9.14 0.21 5.51
CA THR A 34 -8.77 -1.12 5.04
C THR A 34 -7.28 -1.20 4.69
N ARG A 35 -6.81 -2.39 4.25
CA ARG A 35 -5.40 -2.60 3.89
C ARG A 35 -5.22 -3.73 2.90
N GLU A 36 -4.08 -3.74 2.20
CA GLU A 36 -3.64 -4.85 1.37
C GLU A 36 -2.23 -5.36 1.73
N PRO A 37 -1.97 -6.65 1.53
CA PRO A 37 -2.98 -7.69 1.31
C PRO A 37 -3.82 -7.87 2.57
N GLY A 38 -5.14 -8.13 2.42
CA GLY A 38 -6.05 -8.27 3.56
C GLY A 38 -7.42 -7.62 3.33
N GLY A 39 -8.05 -7.16 4.41
CA GLY A 39 -9.31 -6.40 4.38
C GLY A 39 -10.59 -7.26 4.37
N THR A 40 -10.50 -8.58 4.19
CA THR A 40 -11.61 -9.54 4.34
C THR A 40 -11.12 -10.79 5.06
N PRO A 41 -12.00 -11.60 5.69
CA PRO A 41 -11.56 -12.82 6.37
C PRO A 41 -10.73 -13.76 5.48
N LEU A 42 -11.11 -13.94 4.21
CA LEU A 42 -10.36 -14.76 3.27
C LEU A 42 -9.02 -14.09 2.88
N ALA A 43 -9.03 -12.80 2.59
CA ALA A 43 -7.81 -12.09 2.23
C ALA A 43 -6.82 -11.99 3.39
N GLU A 44 -7.29 -11.96 4.66
CA GLU A 44 -6.42 -12.04 5.83
C GLU A 44 -5.77 -13.42 6.00
N GLN A 45 -6.44 -14.50 5.62
CA GLN A 45 -5.80 -15.83 5.55
C GLN A 45 -4.68 -15.86 4.51
N ILE A 46 -4.91 -15.29 3.32
CA ILE A 46 -3.89 -15.15 2.28
C ILE A 46 -2.72 -14.28 2.79
N ARG A 47 -3.03 -13.17 3.48
CA ARG A 47 -2.00 -12.33 4.11
C ARG A 47 -1.15 -13.13 5.10
N SER A 48 -1.75 -13.98 5.91
CA SER A 48 -1.02 -14.81 6.87
C SER A 48 -0.02 -15.73 6.16
N ILE A 49 -0.38 -16.30 5.02
CA ILE A 49 0.53 -17.09 4.18
C ILE A 49 1.65 -16.21 3.62
N LEU A 50 1.32 -15.03 3.07
CA LEU A 50 2.28 -14.13 2.45
C LEU A 50 3.34 -13.60 3.43
N LEU A 51 2.95 -13.37 4.69
CA LEU A 51 3.82 -12.75 5.71
C LEU A 51 4.58 -13.78 6.57
N ALA A 52 4.19 -15.05 6.52
CA ALA A 52 4.84 -16.10 7.29
C ALA A 52 6.33 -16.21 6.93
N VAL A 53 7.18 -16.30 7.96
CA VAL A 53 8.63 -16.43 7.82
C VAL A 53 9.11 -17.90 7.82
N ASN A 54 8.25 -18.81 8.24
CA ASN A 54 8.54 -20.23 8.41
C ASN A 54 7.72 -21.05 7.40
N HIS A 55 8.12 -21.01 6.13
CA HIS A 55 7.65 -21.96 5.13
C HIS A 55 8.68 -23.08 4.99
N ASP A 56 8.20 -24.32 4.81
CA ASP A 56 9.07 -25.48 4.53
C ASP A 56 9.73 -25.38 3.14
N GLU A 57 9.24 -24.48 2.30
CA GLU A 57 9.73 -24.20 0.96
C GLU A 57 9.81 -22.68 0.69
N ASN A 58 10.60 -22.29 -0.31
CA ASN A 58 10.68 -20.90 -0.73
C ASN A 58 9.48 -20.53 -1.63
N MET A 59 8.72 -19.52 -1.25
CA MET A 59 7.65 -18.98 -2.07
C MET A 59 8.24 -18.35 -3.35
N SER A 60 7.81 -18.81 -4.52
CA SER A 60 8.23 -18.21 -5.80
C SER A 60 7.64 -16.79 -5.93
N HIS A 61 8.32 -15.92 -6.68
CA HIS A 61 7.84 -14.53 -6.91
C HIS A 61 6.50 -14.51 -7.66
N ASP A 62 6.26 -15.46 -8.56
CA ASP A 62 4.97 -15.57 -9.24
C ASP A 62 3.86 -16.03 -8.27
N THR A 63 4.14 -16.96 -7.37
CA THR A 63 3.19 -17.37 -6.31
C THR A 63 2.86 -16.18 -5.40
N GLU A 64 3.86 -15.41 -4.97
CA GLU A 64 3.68 -14.19 -4.18
C GLU A 64 2.74 -13.21 -4.89
N LEU A 65 2.99 -12.93 -6.18
CA LEU A 65 2.17 -12.03 -6.98
C LEU A 65 0.72 -12.52 -7.11
N LEU A 66 0.53 -13.81 -7.43
CA LEU A 66 -0.80 -14.40 -7.61
C LEU A 66 -1.62 -14.38 -6.31
N LEU A 67 -1.00 -14.68 -5.16
CA LEU A 67 -1.66 -14.60 -3.86
C LEU A 67 -2.07 -13.17 -3.50
N ILE A 68 -1.22 -12.17 -3.79
CA ILE A 68 -1.55 -10.75 -3.60
C ILE A 68 -2.78 -10.39 -4.44
N TYR A 69 -2.84 -10.82 -5.71
CA TYR A 69 -3.98 -10.50 -6.57
C TYR A 69 -5.24 -11.29 -6.22
N ALA A 70 -5.13 -12.51 -5.72
CA ALA A 70 -6.27 -13.25 -5.18
C ALA A 70 -6.89 -12.53 -3.98
N ALA A 71 -6.06 -12.06 -3.04
CA ALA A 71 -6.51 -11.26 -1.90
C ALA A 71 -7.15 -9.95 -2.36
N ARG A 72 -6.55 -9.24 -3.32
CA ARG A 72 -7.05 -7.98 -3.89
C ARG A 72 -8.39 -8.13 -4.57
N ALA A 73 -8.57 -9.16 -5.40
CA ALA A 73 -9.84 -9.43 -6.08
C ALA A 73 -10.98 -9.61 -5.07
N GLN A 74 -10.75 -10.38 -3.99
CA GLN A 74 -11.70 -10.56 -2.91
C GLN A 74 -11.98 -9.25 -2.18
N HIS A 75 -10.94 -8.49 -1.86
CA HIS A 75 -11.02 -7.21 -1.15
C HIS A 75 -11.79 -6.15 -1.94
N LEU A 76 -11.51 -6.00 -3.24
CA LEU A 76 -12.25 -5.10 -4.12
C LEU A 76 -13.75 -5.41 -4.10
N GLN A 77 -14.12 -6.67 -4.31
CA GLN A 77 -15.52 -7.08 -4.43
C GLN A 77 -16.29 -6.98 -3.11
N GLN A 78 -15.66 -7.26 -1.97
CA GLN A 78 -16.37 -7.36 -0.68
C GLN A 78 -16.31 -6.08 0.14
N VAL A 79 -15.31 -5.22 -0.06
CA VAL A 79 -15.10 -4.03 0.79
C VAL A 79 -15.08 -2.74 -0.04
N ILE A 80 -14.16 -2.63 -1.02
CA ILE A 80 -13.92 -1.35 -1.68
C ILE A 80 -15.13 -0.94 -2.52
N LEU A 81 -15.57 -1.79 -3.45
CA LEU A 81 -16.67 -1.45 -4.36
C LEU A 81 -17.99 -1.19 -3.62
N PRO A 82 -18.42 -2.03 -2.65
CA PRO A 82 -19.64 -1.75 -1.87
C PRO A 82 -19.57 -0.44 -1.08
N ALA A 83 -18.40 -0.11 -0.51
CA ALA A 83 -18.22 1.15 0.20
C ALA A 83 -18.36 2.35 -0.74
N LEU A 84 -17.73 2.29 -1.91
CA LEU A 84 -17.80 3.37 -2.91
C LEU A 84 -19.23 3.54 -3.47
N VAL A 85 -19.96 2.45 -3.74
CA VAL A 85 -21.37 2.49 -4.15
C VAL A 85 -22.24 3.14 -3.07
N SER A 86 -21.89 2.94 -1.80
CA SER A 86 -22.55 3.58 -0.66
C SER A 86 -22.06 5.02 -0.37
N ASN A 87 -21.33 5.65 -1.31
CA ASN A 87 -20.75 6.99 -1.17
C ASN A 87 -19.83 7.18 0.04
N LYS A 88 -19.22 6.10 0.54
CA LYS A 88 -18.22 6.17 1.61
C LYS A 88 -16.85 6.51 1.03
N ILE A 89 -16.00 7.09 1.87
CA ILE A 89 -14.58 7.27 1.58
C ILE A 89 -13.86 5.97 1.95
N VAL A 90 -13.02 5.46 1.06
CA VAL A 90 -12.17 4.29 1.34
C VAL A 90 -10.72 4.76 1.49
N LEU A 91 -10.10 4.42 2.62
CA LEU A 91 -8.68 4.65 2.91
C LEU A 91 -8.00 3.29 3.02
N SER A 92 -7.11 2.97 2.07
CA SER A 92 -6.39 1.69 2.04
C SER A 92 -4.91 1.86 2.34
N ASP A 93 -4.40 1.16 3.33
CA ASP A 93 -2.96 0.97 3.51
C ASP A 93 -2.47 -0.01 2.44
N ARG A 94 -1.84 0.51 1.40
CA ARG A 94 -1.43 -0.12 0.15
C ARG A 94 -2.58 -0.47 -0.80
N PHE A 95 -2.20 -0.56 -2.09
CA PHE A 95 -3.02 -1.07 -3.18
C PHE A 95 -2.11 -1.55 -4.34
N THR A 96 -2.52 -1.36 -5.60
CA THR A 96 -1.80 -1.84 -6.80
C THR A 96 -0.40 -1.28 -6.93
N ASP A 97 -0.15 -0.04 -6.52
CA ASP A 97 1.15 0.62 -6.63
C ASP A 97 2.22 -0.10 -5.78
N ALA A 98 1.81 -0.69 -4.63
CA ALA A 98 2.68 -1.58 -3.87
C ALA A 98 3.12 -2.80 -4.69
N SER A 99 2.25 -3.39 -5.50
CA SER A 99 2.62 -4.55 -6.32
C SER A 99 3.62 -4.18 -7.42
N PHE A 100 3.52 -2.98 -8.00
CA PHE A 100 4.55 -2.50 -8.92
C PHE A 100 5.89 -2.32 -8.20
N ALA A 101 5.88 -1.64 -7.06
CA ALA A 101 7.10 -1.36 -6.31
C ALA A 101 7.77 -2.64 -5.79
N TYR A 102 7.01 -3.55 -5.16
CA TYR A 102 7.54 -4.74 -4.50
C TYR A 102 7.79 -5.89 -5.49
N GLN A 103 6.82 -6.25 -6.33
CA GLN A 103 6.93 -7.41 -7.21
C GLN A 103 7.66 -7.10 -8.52
N CYS A 104 7.41 -5.94 -9.15
CA CYS A 104 8.16 -5.60 -10.36
C CYS A 104 9.54 -5.04 -10.02
N SER A 105 9.64 -3.93 -9.28
CA SER A 105 10.94 -3.30 -9.01
C SER A 105 11.77 -4.10 -8.01
N GLY A 106 11.19 -4.53 -6.91
CA GLY A 106 11.86 -5.28 -5.85
C GLY A 106 12.25 -6.70 -6.27
N ARG A 107 11.28 -7.52 -6.73
CA ARG A 107 11.47 -8.92 -7.13
C ARG A 107 11.96 -9.08 -8.58
N GLY A 108 11.83 -8.05 -9.42
CA GLY A 108 12.22 -8.11 -10.82
C GLY A 108 11.24 -8.82 -11.73
N LEU A 109 9.97 -8.95 -11.35
CA LEU A 109 8.93 -9.48 -12.23
C LEU A 109 8.60 -8.49 -13.35
N SER A 110 8.16 -9.02 -14.51
CA SER A 110 7.84 -8.19 -15.65
C SER A 110 6.60 -7.33 -15.40
N GLN A 111 6.62 -6.08 -15.89
CA GLN A 111 5.48 -5.18 -15.81
C GLN A 111 4.28 -5.69 -16.59
N GLU A 112 4.50 -6.44 -17.68
CA GLU A 112 3.43 -7.03 -18.49
C GLU A 112 2.56 -8.01 -17.67
N LYS A 113 3.18 -8.84 -16.80
CA LYS A 113 2.43 -9.72 -15.90
C LYS A 113 1.51 -8.91 -14.98
N LEU A 114 2.03 -7.83 -14.40
CA LEU A 114 1.28 -6.95 -13.52
C LEU A 114 0.13 -6.25 -14.27
N GLN A 115 0.40 -5.73 -15.47
CA GLN A 115 -0.60 -5.07 -16.30
C GLN A 115 -1.75 -6.01 -16.67
N LEU A 116 -1.45 -7.25 -17.05
CA LEU A 116 -2.48 -8.28 -17.33
C LEU A 116 -3.36 -8.55 -16.11
N LEU A 117 -2.76 -8.67 -14.92
CA LEU A 117 -3.53 -8.86 -13.69
C LEU A 117 -4.36 -7.63 -13.33
N ASN A 118 -3.82 -6.42 -13.49
CA ASN A 118 -4.58 -5.19 -13.29
C ASN A 118 -5.78 -5.10 -14.24
N GLN A 119 -5.58 -5.32 -15.53
CA GLN A 119 -6.64 -5.25 -16.54
C GLN A 119 -7.79 -6.23 -16.28
N ASN A 120 -7.47 -7.42 -15.74
CA ASN A 120 -8.48 -8.46 -15.54
C ASN A 120 -9.14 -8.42 -14.15
N PHE A 121 -8.44 -7.94 -13.11
CA PHE A 121 -8.89 -8.10 -11.72
C PHE A 121 -9.01 -6.78 -10.94
N VAL A 122 -8.57 -5.64 -11.49
CA VAL A 122 -8.64 -4.34 -10.82
C VAL A 122 -9.62 -3.44 -11.56
N SER A 123 -10.87 -3.46 -11.12
CA SER A 123 -11.95 -2.67 -11.74
C SER A 123 -11.99 -1.20 -11.26
N ARG A 124 -11.25 -0.86 -10.23
CA ARG A 124 -11.21 0.49 -9.66
C ARG A 124 -9.81 0.83 -9.15
N MET A 125 -9.28 1.97 -9.59
CA MET A 125 -8.04 2.56 -9.08
C MET A 125 -8.36 3.65 -8.04
N PRO A 126 -7.43 3.96 -7.11
CA PRO A 126 -7.55 5.12 -6.24
C PRO A 126 -7.61 6.42 -7.05
N GLU A 127 -8.44 7.38 -6.61
CA GLU A 127 -8.42 8.74 -7.14
C GLU A 127 -7.14 9.49 -6.70
N VAL A 128 -6.66 9.18 -5.51
CA VAL A 128 -5.42 9.75 -4.96
C VAL A 128 -4.61 8.65 -4.30
N THR A 129 -3.33 8.63 -4.57
CA THR A 129 -2.35 7.80 -3.86
C THR A 129 -1.36 8.72 -3.14
N PHE A 130 -1.24 8.59 -1.84
CA PHE A 130 -0.18 9.25 -1.08
C PHE A 130 1.04 8.35 -0.98
N TRP A 131 2.12 8.74 -1.60
CA TRP A 131 3.40 8.07 -1.44
C TRP A 131 4.24 8.79 -0.37
N LEU A 132 4.34 8.14 0.79
CA LEU A 132 5.19 8.60 1.90
C LEU A 132 6.64 8.19 1.60
N ASP A 133 7.44 9.17 1.24
CA ASP A 133 8.84 8.97 0.88
C ASP A 133 9.78 9.37 2.00
N ALA A 134 10.66 8.44 2.39
CA ALA A 134 11.72 8.65 3.36
C ALA A 134 12.97 7.81 3.01
N PRO A 135 14.15 8.16 3.54
CA PRO A 135 15.32 7.28 3.48
C PRO A 135 15.01 5.90 4.06
N ILE A 136 15.46 4.85 3.37
CA ILE A 136 15.12 3.46 3.73
C ILE A 136 15.58 3.13 5.16
N GLU A 137 16.76 3.59 5.55
CA GLU A 137 17.34 3.35 6.88
C GLU A 137 16.45 3.89 7.99
N LEU A 138 15.84 5.07 7.78
CA LEU A 138 14.93 5.68 8.75
C LEU A 138 13.68 4.80 8.96
N GLY A 139 13.07 4.34 7.88
CA GLY A 139 11.89 3.47 7.93
C GLY A 139 12.20 2.11 8.55
N MET A 140 13.30 1.48 8.15
CA MET A 140 13.71 0.17 8.67
C MET A 140 14.07 0.20 10.16
N ASN A 141 14.70 1.26 10.64
CA ASN A 141 14.96 1.42 12.08
C ASN A 141 13.66 1.48 12.88
N ARG A 142 12.69 2.28 12.44
CA ARG A 142 11.36 2.37 13.06
C ARG A 142 10.59 1.03 12.98
N ALA A 143 10.75 0.27 11.89
CA ALA A 143 10.13 -1.06 11.76
C ALA A 143 10.70 -2.05 12.78
N ARG A 144 12.02 -2.10 12.95
CA ARG A 144 12.70 -2.96 13.94
C ARG A 144 12.31 -2.66 15.38
N GLU A 145 12.09 -1.39 15.71
CA GLU A 145 11.65 -0.97 17.06
C GLU A 145 10.23 -1.46 17.40
N ARG A 146 9.39 -1.79 16.40
CA ARG A 146 8.02 -2.28 16.61
C ARG A 146 7.93 -3.76 17.03
N GLY A 147 8.96 -4.57 16.76
CA GLY A 147 8.99 -5.99 17.13
C GLY A 147 9.48 -6.91 16.03
N ALA A 148 9.00 -8.17 16.03
CA ALA A 148 9.40 -9.18 15.06
C ALA A 148 9.04 -8.77 13.63
N LEU A 149 10.01 -8.89 12.72
CA LEU A 149 9.87 -8.56 11.31
C LEU A 149 9.16 -9.68 10.55
N ASP A 150 8.23 -9.31 9.67
CA ASP A 150 7.59 -10.24 8.74
C ASP A 150 8.54 -10.62 7.57
N ARG A 151 8.08 -11.50 6.67
CA ARG A 151 8.88 -12.00 5.54
C ARG A 151 9.37 -10.88 4.61
N PHE A 152 8.58 -9.84 4.39
CA PHE A 152 9.02 -8.70 3.57
C PHE A 152 10.00 -7.82 4.35
N GLU A 153 9.74 -7.56 5.62
CA GLU A 153 10.60 -6.73 6.47
C GLU A 153 11.98 -7.36 6.72
N GLN A 154 12.14 -8.67 6.49
CA GLN A 154 13.42 -9.39 6.55
C GLN A 154 14.28 -9.26 5.28
N GLU A 155 13.76 -8.62 4.23
CA GLU A 155 14.50 -8.41 3.00
C GLU A 155 15.71 -7.50 3.19
N LYS A 156 16.68 -7.60 2.28
CA LYS A 156 17.90 -6.80 2.29
C LYS A 156 17.59 -5.33 1.96
N LEU A 157 18.44 -4.43 2.45
CA LEU A 157 18.35 -3.00 2.16
C LEU A 157 18.27 -2.71 0.64
N SER A 158 19.02 -3.45 -0.17
CA SER A 158 19.00 -3.32 -1.64
C SER A 158 17.64 -3.63 -2.27
N PHE A 159 16.83 -4.48 -1.65
CA PHE A 159 15.45 -4.73 -2.08
C PHE A 159 14.59 -3.49 -1.85
N PHE A 160 14.65 -2.90 -0.66
CA PHE A 160 13.89 -1.69 -0.35
C PHE A 160 14.32 -0.47 -1.15
N THR A 161 15.61 -0.38 -1.53
CA THR A 161 16.08 0.65 -2.47
C THR A 161 15.36 0.54 -3.80
N LYS A 162 15.27 -0.66 -4.38
CA LYS A 162 14.52 -0.91 -5.62
C LYS A 162 13.03 -0.64 -5.46
N VAL A 163 12.43 -1.00 -4.31
CA VAL A 163 11.03 -0.70 -4.01
C VAL A 163 10.78 0.81 -4.02
N ARG A 164 11.63 1.59 -3.37
CA ARG A 164 11.54 3.06 -3.36
C ARG A 164 11.69 3.65 -4.76
N GLU A 165 12.66 3.16 -5.55
CA GLU A 165 12.84 3.54 -6.96
C GLU A 165 11.59 3.21 -7.81
N GLY A 166 10.92 2.09 -7.50
CA GLY A 166 9.66 1.71 -8.13
C GLY A 166 8.54 2.72 -7.83
N TYR A 167 8.38 3.14 -6.60
CA TYR A 167 7.42 4.19 -6.24
C TYR A 167 7.78 5.53 -6.90
N GLU A 168 9.06 5.89 -6.95
CA GLU A 168 9.50 7.11 -7.63
C GLU A 168 9.18 7.08 -9.13
N THR A 169 9.35 5.92 -9.78
CA THR A 169 8.99 5.72 -11.19
C THR A 169 7.49 5.91 -11.41
N LEU A 170 6.64 5.34 -10.57
CA LEU A 170 5.20 5.53 -10.63
C LEU A 170 4.79 6.99 -10.41
N TRP A 171 5.34 7.64 -9.40
CA TRP A 171 5.07 9.05 -9.13
C TRP A 171 5.40 9.94 -10.32
N LYS A 172 6.55 9.72 -10.97
CA LYS A 172 6.95 10.47 -12.16
C LYS A 172 6.04 10.21 -13.37
N SER A 173 5.46 9.00 -13.48
CA SER A 173 4.56 8.66 -14.59
C SER A 173 3.12 9.09 -14.37
N GLU A 174 2.66 9.18 -13.11
CA GLU A 174 1.28 9.51 -12.76
C GLU A 174 1.19 10.61 -11.68
N PRO A 175 1.79 11.82 -11.88
CA PRO A 175 1.89 12.86 -10.84
C PRO A 175 0.51 13.43 -10.45
N GLU A 176 -0.49 13.32 -11.34
CA GLU A 176 -1.84 13.77 -11.05
C GLU A 176 -2.57 12.85 -10.06
N ARG A 177 -2.27 11.56 -10.05
CA ARG A 177 -2.84 10.58 -9.13
C ARG A 177 -1.97 10.35 -7.89
N ILE A 178 -0.66 10.27 -8.06
CA ILE A 178 0.29 9.95 -6.99
C ILE A 178 0.90 11.24 -6.44
N LYS A 179 0.69 11.48 -5.16
CA LYS A 179 1.20 12.65 -4.44
C LYS A 179 2.31 12.22 -3.50
N ARG A 180 3.53 12.65 -3.78
CA ARG A 180 4.69 12.39 -2.94
C ARG A 180 4.64 13.28 -1.70
N LEU A 181 4.75 12.67 -0.51
CA LEU A 181 4.83 13.36 0.77
C LEU A 181 6.21 13.12 1.39
N ASP A 182 6.84 14.18 1.89
CA ASP A 182 8.11 14.07 2.62
C ASP A 182 7.88 13.50 4.02
N ALA A 183 8.05 12.19 4.16
CA ALA A 183 7.85 11.47 5.42
C ALA A 183 9.04 11.59 6.41
N THR A 184 10.02 12.43 6.12
CA THR A 184 11.05 12.82 7.09
C THR A 184 10.56 13.88 8.07
N GLN A 185 9.51 14.60 7.70
CA GLN A 185 8.89 15.66 8.49
C GLN A 185 8.08 15.10 9.66
N SER A 186 7.61 15.99 10.54
CA SER A 186 6.72 15.59 11.64
C SER A 186 5.39 15.04 11.12
N PRO A 187 4.69 14.18 11.90
CA PRO A 187 3.38 13.67 11.51
C PRO A 187 2.36 14.76 11.17
N GLU A 188 2.43 15.90 11.83
CA GLU A 188 1.59 17.08 11.59
C GLU A 188 1.89 17.68 10.23
N GLN A 189 3.16 17.91 9.91
CA GLN A 189 3.57 18.46 8.61
C GLN A 189 3.25 17.52 7.44
N VAL A 190 3.42 16.19 7.62
CA VAL A 190 3.02 15.21 6.59
C VAL A 190 1.50 15.25 6.37
N PHE A 191 0.71 15.39 7.44
CA PHE A 191 -0.73 15.53 7.33
C PHE A 191 -1.13 16.83 6.61
N GLU A 192 -0.50 17.96 6.94
CA GLU A 192 -0.72 19.24 6.25
C GLU A 192 -0.40 19.16 4.75
N GLN A 193 0.69 18.48 4.38
CA GLN A 193 1.00 18.21 2.97
C GLN A 193 -0.14 17.43 2.28
N ALA A 194 -0.67 16.39 2.94
CA ALA A 194 -1.74 15.57 2.38
C ALA A 194 -3.04 16.35 2.20
N LEU A 195 -3.40 17.24 3.13
CA LEU A 195 -4.61 18.05 3.06
C LEU A 195 -4.66 18.96 1.83
N GLN A 196 -3.53 19.38 1.29
CA GLN A 196 -3.46 20.21 0.07
C GLN A 196 -4.08 19.51 -1.16
N TYR A 197 -4.21 18.20 -1.13
CA TYR A 197 -4.71 17.37 -2.22
C TYR A 197 -6.10 16.77 -1.95
N LEU A 198 -6.70 17.04 -0.78
CA LEU A 198 -7.98 16.44 -0.40
C LEU A 198 -9.18 17.40 -0.59
N GLY A 199 -8.93 18.66 -0.90
CA GLY A 199 -9.93 19.67 -1.30
C GLY A 199 -10.81 20.13 -0.16
#